data_7c20ba4daaad56e1f48161fd1a5a523d
#
_entry.id   7c20ba4daaad56e1f48161fd1a5a523d
#
_cell.length_a   1.000
_cell.length_b   1.000
_cell.length_c   1.000
_cell.angle_alpha   90.00
_cell.angle_beta   90.00
_cell.angle_gamma   90.00
#
_symmetry.space_group_name_H-M   'P 1'
#
loop_
_entity.id
_entity.type
_entity.pdbx_description
1 polymer ?
#
loop_
_entity_poly.entity_id
_entity_poly.type
_entity_poly.pdbx_seq_one_letter_code
_entity_poly.pdbx_strand_id
1 'polypeptide(L)'
;TLTNGVDAVTGTDLGLGGIPTSASYNGNNGSLIGSIATNFTVSFCLKTIGDGEVMNSTPTTDGGVTVNQGPNEIFTTGSVQYGTKDNLRWSVTNVNESKGTFTVAVRRGDDTKKRKVVMETFNGCMLDPKSNAYIGKMIGTAYNTLGNIGQSDIYVQPKGNYPNKSKYIFVDEASILKTPAYLDENGNKTNASYTASLPQVCSGSFGGGADGLVNHPRAMYETITGTNVQGISFNSITGENIKYTDAINLLANQDEYDINLVFAPGINDQQHNGQVTKLITMVEERGDVMAIIDPVAYGQSITAATGEASDRDTSYAAYYWPWVQIADPVTGRYIWAPQSVVMPGIYAFNDKVSAEWFAPAGLNRGGQETVVQAERKLTHSNRDELYDSSVNPVATFPGEGVVVW
;
A
#
# COMPACT_ATOMS: atom_id res chain seq x y z
N THR A 1 11.47 2.25 -2.03
CA THR A 1 11.23 1.10 -2.88
C THR A 1 11.26 -0.11 -2.02
N LEU A 2 10.13 -0.51 -1.70
CA LEU A 2 9.95 -1.70 -0.94
C LEU A 2 10.28 -2.88 -1.82
N THR A 3 11.16 -3.64 -1.35
CA THR A 3 11.30 -4.98 -1.81
C THR A 3 10.07 -5.70 -1.36
N ASN A 4 9.25 -5.99 -2.24
CA ASN A 4 7.98 -6.64 -2.15
C ASN A 4 7.99 -7.85 -1.27
N GLY A 5 7.94 -7.65 0.03
CA GLY A 5 7.72 -8.72 0.98
C GLY A 5 8.70 -9.85 0.99
N VAL A 6 9.60 -9.85 0.02
CA VAL A 6 10.55 -10.90 -0.03
C VAL A 6 11.82 -10.36 -0.55
N ASP A 7 12.64 -9.96 0.33
CA ASP A 7 13.92 -9.55 -0.08
C ASP A 7 14.66 -10.64 -0.79
N ALA A 8 15.36 -10.20 -1.80
CA ALA A 8 16.36 -11.00 -2.42
C ALA A 8 17.19 -11.61 -1.31
N VAL A 9 17.27 -12.86 -1.31
CA VAL A 9 18.10 -13.63 -0.47
C VAL A 9 19.51 -13.10 -0.55
N THR A 10 19.84 -12.22 0.36
CA THR A 10 21.24 -12.08 0.72
C THR A 10 21.58 -13.35 1.44
N GLY A 11 22.79 -13.86 1.37
CA GLY A 11 23.14 -15.19 1.90
C GLY A 11 22.76 -15.46 3.36
N THR A 12 22.24 -14.47 4.07
CA THR A 12 21.70 -14.55 5.44
C THR A 12 20.19 -14.64 5.49
N ASP A 13 19.48 -14.25 4.43
CA ASP A 13 18.01 -14.16 4.38
C ASP A 13 17.39 -15.24 3.51
N LEU A 14 17.98 -16.40 3.55
CA LEU A 14 17.51 -17.55 2.81
C LEU A 14 16.06 -17.85 3.14
N GLY A 15 15.25 -17.78 2.17
CA GLY A 15 13.83 -18.07 2.31
C GLY A 15 12.93 -16.87 2.26
N LEU A 16 13.46 -15.65 2.32
CA LEU A 16 12.61 -14.49 2.13
C LEU A 16 12.14 -14.37 0.69
N GLY A 17 13.01 -14.50 -0.24
CA GLY A 17 12.65 -14.36 -1.64
C GLY A 17 12.33 -15.63 -2.34
N GLY A 18 12.72 -16.71 -1.79
CA GLY A 18 12.60 -17.98 -2.43
C GLY A 18 11.51 -18.83 -1.86
N ILE A 19 11.00 -19.71 -2.66
CA ILE A 19 10.39 -20.87 -2.10
C ILE A 19 11.54 -21.78 -1.68
N PRO A 20 11.81 -21.80 -0.41
CA PRO A 20 12.90 -22.59 0.07
C PRO A 20 12.58 -24.05 -0.12
N THR A 21 13.53 -24.82 0.03
CA THR A 21 13.39 -26.23 0.25
C THR A 21 12.72 -26.49 1.61
N SER A 22 12.88 -27.63 2.19
CA SER A 22 12.21 -28.03 3.43
C SER A 22 12.56 -27.22 4.67
N ALA A 23 13.56 -26.36 4.60
CA ALA A 23 13.86 -25.50 5.71
C ALA A 23 12.77 -24.46 5.86
N SER A 24 12.03 -24.55 6.90
CA SER A 24 11.06 -23.53 7.27
C SER A 24 11.83 -22.30 7.68
N TYR A 25 11.53 -21.21 7.04
CA TYR A 25 11.94 -19.90 7.53
C TYR A 25 11.26 -19.66 8.88
N ASN A 26 12.03 -19.38 9.91
CA ASN A 26 11.49 -19.19 11.24
C ASN A 26 11.07 -17.74 11.54
N GLY A 27 11.10 -16.89 10.52
CA GLY A 27 10.71 -15.49 10.65
C GLY A 27 11.69 -14.60 11.43
N ASN A 28 12.78 -15.14 11.90
CA ASN A 28 13.72 -14.44 12.75
C ASN A 28 14.99 -14.11 11.97
N ASN A 29 14.97 -12.95 11.31
CA ASN A 29 16.13 -12.41 10.57
C ASN A 29 16.79 -13.37 9.57
N GLY A 30 16.01 -14.18 8.88
CA GLY A 30 16.54 -15.09 7.89
C GLY A 30 17.22 -16.34 8.45
N SER A 31 17.13 -16.59 9.74
CA SER A 31 17.69 -17.81 10.33
C SER A 31 16.95 -19.05 9.89
N LEU A 32 17.63 -19.96 9.27
CA LEU A 32 17.10 -21.27 8.91
C LEU A 32 17.12 -22.21 10.12
N ILE A 33 16.14 -23.08 10.19
CA ILE A 33 16.08 -24.11 11.24
C ILE A 33 17.06 -25.22 10.88
N GLY A 34 18.08 -25.41 11.71
CA GLY A 34 19.03 -26.51 11.61
C GLY A 34 20.14 -26.35 10.57
N SER A 35 20.94 -27.39 10.41
CA SER A 35 22.14 -27.43 9.56
C SER A 35 21.86 -27.50 8.04
N ILE A 36 20.62 -27.36 7.64
CA ILE A 36 20.21 -27.41 6.23
C ILE A 36 20.68 -26.15 5.47
N ALA A 37 21.00 -25.09 6.19
CA ALA A 37 21.40 -23.81 5.64
C ALA A 37 22.57 -23.85 4.62
N THR A 38 23.48 -24.80 4.76
CA THR A 38 24.66 -24.90 3.91
C THR A 38 24.43 -25.57 2.56
N ASN A 39 23.32 -26.29 2.39
CA ASN A 39 22.99 -27.03 1.16
C ASN A 39 21.66 -26.59 0.54
N PHE A 40 21.27 -25.38 0.83
CA PHE A 40 19.96 -24.88 0.44
C PHE A 40 19.98 -24.35 -0.98
N THR A 41 19.14 -24.89 -1.85
CA THR A 41 18.98 -24.38 -3.21
C THR A 41 17.60 -23.75 -3.34
N VAL A 42 17.58 -22.47 -3.71
CA VAL A 42 16.36 -21.74 -4.02
C VAL A 42 15.97 -22.02 -5.46
N SER A 43 14.82 -22.65 -5.68
CA SER A 43 14.35 -22.95 -7.03
C SER A 43 13.81 -21.74 -7.77
N PHE A 44 13.17 -20.83 -7.07
CA PHE A 44 12.63 -19.55 -7.56
C PHE A 44 12.22 -18.67 -6.37
N CYS A 45 12.03 -17.38 -6.63
CA CYS A 45 11.51 -16.43 -5.66
C CYS A 45 10.09 -15.99 -6.00
N LEU A 46 9.22 -15.96 -4.99
CA LEU A 46 7.91 -15.34 -5.07
C LEU A 46 7.96 -13.97 -4.39
N LYS A 47 7.38 -12.98 -5.03
CA LYS A 47 7.23 -11.63 -4.49
C LYS A 47 5.76 -11.24 -4.50
N THR A 48 5.33 -10.45 -3.52
CA THR A 48 3.99 -9.88 -3.50
C THR A 48 3.89 -8.71 -4.48
N ILE A 49 2.74 -8.52 -5.10
CA ILE A 49 2.51 -7.39 -6.02
C ILE A 49 2.42 -6.09 -5.23
N GLY A 50 1.77 -6.12 -4.06
CA GLY A 50 1.69 -4.98 -3.15
C GLY A 50 2.72 -5.05 -2.04
N ASP A 51 3.02 -3.90 -1.47
CA ASP A 51 3.90 -3.73 -0.33
C ASP A 51 3.10 -3.59 0.97
N GLY A 52 3.81 -3.56 2.11
CA GLY A 52 3.21 -3.33 3.41
C GLY A 52 2.77 -4.61 4.12
N GLU A 53 2.21 -4.44 5.31
CA GLU A 53 1.84 -5.54 6.20
C GLU A 53 0.63 -6.32 5.69
N VAL A 54 -0.25 -5.71 4.94
CA VAL A 54 -1.45 -6.35 4.40
C VAL A 54 -1.09 -7.60 3.60
N MET A 55 0.03 -7.56 2.88
CA MET A 55 0.51 -8.65 2.03
C MET A 55 1.51 -9.57 2.73
N ASN A 56 1.99 -9.22 3.90
CA ASN A 56 3.04 -9.93 4.60
C ASN A 56 2.59 -10.37 5.99
N SER A 57 3.11 -11.47 6.45
CA SER A 57 2.86 -12.00 7.78
C SER A 57 4.15 -12.17 8.61
N THR A 58 5.21 -11.53 8.20
CA THR A 58 6.52 -11.53 8.88
C THR A 58 6.86 -10.12 9.36
N PRO A 59 7.32 -9.96 10.59
CA PRO A 59 7.71 -8.65 11.10
C PRO A 59 8.94 -8.10 10.40
N THR A 60 9.00 -6.82 10.27
CA THR A 60 10.19 -6.11 9.85
C THR A 60 10.77 -5.28 10.98
N THR A 61 12.05 -4.99 10.86
CA THR A 61 12.72 -4.03 11.72
C THR A 61 12.98 -2.78 10.90
N ASP A 62 12.35 -1.66 11.29
CA ASP A 62 12.60 -0.37 10.69
C ASP A 62 13.47 0.47 11.63
N GLY A 63 14.61 0.97 11.14
CA GLY A 63 15.53 1.80 11.94
C GLY A 63 16.05 1.14 13.21
N GLY A 64 16.07 -0.19 13.32
CA GLY A 64 16.48 -0.93 14.52
C GLY A 64 15.35 -1.13 15.54
N VAL A 65 14.16 -0.69 15.25
CA VAL A 65 12.96 -0.93 16.06
C VAL A 65 12.12 -2.02 15.40
N THR A 66 11.78 -3.05 16.16
CA THR A 66 10.79 -4.03 15.69
C THR A 66 9.44 -3.34 15.64
N VAL A 67 8.94 -3.12 14.46
CA VAL A 67 7.64 -2.48 14.27
C VAL A 67 6.57 -3.53 14.47
N ASN A 68 5.76 -3.32 15.49
CA ASN A 68 4.61 -4.16 15.78
C ASN A 68 3.44 -3.65 14.92
N GLN A 69 3.13 -4.36 13.87
CA GLN A 69 2.31 -3.86 12.78
C GLN A 69 0.91 -4.45 12.83
N GLY A 70 0.00 -3.68 13.38
CA GLY A 70 -1.41 -3.98 13.31
C GLY A 70 -1.86 -5.20 14.12
N PRO A 71 -2.92 -5.90 13.68
CA PRO A 71 -3.50 -7.03 14.40
C PRO A 71 -2.67 -8.31 14.33
N ASN A 72 -1.55 -8.30 13.62
CA ASN A 72 -0.61 -9.40 13.58
C ASN A 72 0.24 -9.39 14.85
N GLU A 73 -0.07 -10.22 15.80
CA GLU A 73 0.82 -10.44 16.93
C GLU A 73 2.10 -11.09 16.45
N ILE A 74 3.17 -10.34 16.52
CA ILE A 74 4.49 -10.79 16.17
C ILE A 74 5.20 -11.20 17.45
N PHE A 75 5.50 -12.47 17.54
CA PHE A 75 6.31 -12.96 18.64
C PHE A 75 7.77 -12.53 18.49
N THR A 76 8.46 -12.43 19.62
CA THR A 76 9.90 -12.11 19.68
C THR A 76 10.79 -13.03 18.84
N THR A 77 10.25 -14.14 18.37
CA THR A 77 10.91 -15.09 17.45
C THR A 77 10.74 -14.73 15.98
N GLY A 78 10.03 -13.63 15.65
CA GLY A 78 9.77 -13.24 14.27
C GLY A 78 8.77 -14.13 13.52
N SER A 79 8.20 -15.15 14.16
CA SER A 79 7.16 -15.96 13.56
C SER A 79 5.79 -15.35 13.85
N VAL A 80 4.99 -15.19 12.81
CA VAL A 80 3.59 -14.81 12.97
C VAL A 80 2.85 -16.03 13.46
N GLN A 81 2.42 -16.02 14.72
CA GLN A 81 1.64 -17.11 15.28
C GLN A 81 0.19 -17.06 14.79
N TYR A 82 -0.33 -15.86 14.63
CA TYR A 82 -1.68 -15.62 14.13
C TYR A 82 -1.60 -14.64 12.96
N GLY A 83 -1.77 -15.15 11.74
CA GLY A 83 -2.00 -14.32 10.58
C GLY A 83 -3.43 -13.78 10.59
N THR A 84 -3.67 -12.72 9.84
CA THR A 84 -4.99 -12.16 9.63
C THR A 84 -5.57 -12.64 8.30
N LYS A 85 -6.86 -12.34 8.08
CA LYS A 85 -7.51 -12.55 6.79
C LYS A 85 -6.91 -11.70 5.66
N ASP A 86 -6.15 -10.67 6.01
CA ASP A 86 -5.60 -9.70 5.07
C ASP A 86 -4.15 -10.03 4.68
N ASN A 87 -3.51 -10.97 5.38
CA ASN A 87 -2.16 -11.44 5.07
C ASN A 87 -2.17 -12.63 4.12
N LEU A 88 -1.02 -12.87 3.50
CA LEU A 88 -0.81 -13.98 2.57
C LEU A 88 0.25 -14.95 3.07
N ARG A 89 0.04 -16.21 2.73
CA ARG A 89 1.00 -17.30 2.86
C ARG A 89 1.13 -18.03 1.54
N TRP A 90 2.24 -18.69 1.35
CA TRP A 90 2.46 -19.53 0.19
C TRP A 90 2.68 -21.00 0.59
N SER A 91 2.43 -21.91 -0.34
CA SER A 91 2.77 -23.31 -0.17
C SER A 91 3.13 -23.97 -1.50
N VAL A 92 4.10 -24.86 -1.46
CA VAL A 92 4.46 -25.76 -2.55
C VAL A 92 4.04 -27.17 -2.18
N THR A 93 3.33 -27.81 -3.09
CA THR A 93 2.79 -29.16 -2.90
C THR A 93 2.89 -29.96 -4.18
N ASN A 94 2.58 -31.24 -4.14
CA ASN A 94 2.49 -32.14 -5.30
C ASN A 94 3.74 -32.11 -6.19
N VAL A 95 4.92 -32.10 -5.57
CA VAL A 95 6.19 -32.14 -6.32
C VAL A 95 6.34 -33.53 -6.93
N ASN A 96 6.48 -33.57 -8.24
CA ASN A 96 6.67 -34.80 -9.01
C ASN A 96 8.01 -34.77 -9.72
N GLU A 97 8.98 -35.44 -9.16
CA GLU A 97 10.34 -35.51 -9.69
C GLU A 97 10.43 -36.24 -11.05
N SER A 98 9.52 -37.15 -11.33
CA SER A 98 9.52 -37.88 -12.60
C SER A 98 9.07 -36.99 -13.76
N LYS A 99 8.20 -36.02 -13.50
CA LYS A 99 7.66 -35.10 -14.49
C LYS A 99 8.25 -33.69 -14.42
N GLY A 100 8.99 -33.36 -13.36
CA GLY A 100 9.50 -32.02 -13.12
C GLY A 100 8.40 -31.00 -12.80
N THR A 101 7.27 -31.43 -12.22
CA THR A 101 6.11 -30.59 -11.95
C THR A 101 5.88 -30.40 -10.46
N PHE A 102 5.28 -29.27 -10.11
CA PHE A 102 4.85 -28.98 -8.73
C PHE A 102 3.65 -28.03 -8.73
N THR A 103 3.05 -27.85 -7.58
CA THR A 103 1.90 -26.95 -7.40
C THR A 103 2.28 -25.83 -6.44
N VAL A 104 1.98 -24.59 -6.84
CA VAL A 104 2.11 -23.41 -5.98
C VAL A 104 0.72 -22.94 -5.59
N ALA A 105 0.51 -22.68 -4.31
CA ALA A 105 -0.73 -22.12 -3.83
C ALA A 105 -0.49 -20.88 -2.96
N VAL A 106 -1.31 -19.86 -3.16
CA VAL A 106 -1.43 -18.68 -2.31
C VAL A 106 -2.54 -18.93 -1.32
N ARG A 107 -2.27 -18.73 -0.05
CA ARG A 107 -3.19 -19.00 1.03
C ARG A 107 -3.41 -17.77 1.88
N ARG A 108 -4.54 -17.72 2.55
CA ARG A 108 -4.84 -16.64 3.49
C ARG A 108 -4.02 -16.78 4.77
N GLY A 109 -3.59 -15.66 5.34
CA GLY A 109 -2.68 -15.64 6.47
C GLY A 109 -3.23 -16.22 7.77
N ASP A 110 -4.56 -16.19 7.96
CA ASP A 110 -5.24 -16.72 9.14
C ASP A 110 -5.57 -18.23 9.06
N ASP A 111 -5.13 -18.88 8.00
CA ASP A 111 -5.39 -20.31 7.84
C ASP A 111 -4.59 -21.18 8.84
N THR A 112 -5.08 -22.39 9.07
CA THR A 112 -4.44 -23.34 9.98
C THR A 112 -4.05 -24.62 9.25
N LYS A 113 -3.21 -25.44 9.88
CA LYS A 113 -2.85 -26.77 9.34
C LYS A 113 -4.07 -27.66 9.06
N LYS A 114 -5.12 -27.54 9.90
CA LYS A 114 -6.37 -28.33 9.77
C LYS A 114 -7.35 -27.69 8.78
N ARG A 115 -7.35 -26.37 8.67
CA ARG A 115 -8.26 -25.61 7.80
C ARG A 115 -7.45 -24.67 6.94
N LYS A 116 -7.05 -25.14 5.78
CA LYS A 116 -6.37 -24.32 4.78
C LYS A 116 -7.39 -23.49 4.00
N VAL A 117 -7.11 -22.22 3.82
CA VAL A 117 -7.90 -21.30 3.00
C VAL A 117 -7.05 -20.91 1.80
N VAL A 118 -7.30 -21.56 0.68
CA VAL A 118 -6.56 -21.32 -0.56
C VAL A 118 -7.25 -20.20 -1.31
N MET A 119 -6.46 -19.18 -1.69
CA MET A 119 -6.89 -18.04 -2.49
C MET A 119 -6.69 -18.31 -3.97
N GLU A 120 -5.51 -18.80 -4.33
CA GLU A 120 -5.12 -19.16 -5.70
C GLU A 120 -4.32 -20.45 -5.71
N THR A 121 -4.43 -21.22 -6.79
CA THR A 121 -3.66 -22.45 -7.00
C THR A 121 -3.17 -22.53 -8.43
N PHE A 122 -1.88 -22.79 -8.58
CA PHE A 122 -1.20 -22.99 -9.86
C PHE A 122 -0.68 -24.42 -9.92
N ASN A 123 -1.44 -25.29 -10.59
CA ASN A 123 -1.13 -26.72 -10.65
C ASN A 123 -0.18 -27.03 -11.81
N GLY A 124 0.73 -27.96 -11.57
CA GLY A 124 1.59 -28.50 -12.63
C GLY A 124 2.63 -27.51 -13.14
N CYS A 125 3.03 -26.53 -12.32
CA CYS A 125 4.12 -25.60 -12.67
C CYS A 125 5.41 -26.37 -12.95
N MET A 126 6.19 -25.87 -13.93
CA MET A 126 7.50 -26.40 -14.32
C MET A 126 8.55 -25.29 -14.34
N LEU A 127 9.81 -25.68 -14.24
CA LEU A 127 10.94 -24.76 -14.37
C LEU A 127 11.52 -24.69 -15.81
N ASP A 128 10.90 -25.36 -16.77
CA ASP A 128 11.29 -25.33 -18.17
C ASP A 128 10.71 -24.11 -18.89
N PRO A 129 11.53 -23.15 -19.35
CA PRO A 129 11.06 -21.92 -20.02
C PRO A 129 10.30 -22.19 -21.33
N LYS A 130 10.57 -23.32 -21.99
CA LYS A 130 9.90 -23.70 -23.24
C LYS A 130 8.51 -24.27 -23.00
N SER A 131 8.24 -24.79 -21.80
CA SER A 131 6.95 -25.35 -21.45
C SER A 131 5.87 -24.26 -21.35
N ASN A 132 4.63 -24.62 -21.71
CA ASN A 132 3.45 -23.79 -21.42
C ASN A 132 3.13 -23.73 -19.92
N ALA A 133 3.57 -24.74 -19.17
CA ALA A 133 3.45 -24.84 -17.73
C ALA A 133 4.62 -24.18 -16.97
N TYR A 134 5.48 -23.40 -17.67
CA TYR A 134 6.53 -22.65 -17.04
C TYR A 134 6.00 -21.73 -15.94
N ILE A 135 6.61 -21.75 -14.77
CA ILE A 135 6.13 -21.01 -13.59
C ILE A 135 5.95 -19.53 -13.89
N GLY A 136 6.85 -18.91 -14.66
CA GLY A 136 6.74 -17.53 -15.07
C GLY A 136 5.51 -17.25 -15.95
N LYS A 137 5.09 -18.23 -16.78
CA LYS A 137 3.86 -18.13 -17.60
C LYS A 137 2.60 -18.44 -16.82
N MET A 138 2.72 -19.29 -15.80
CA MET A 138 1.59 -19.74 -14.98
C MET A 138 1.16 -18.71 -13.95
N ILE A 139 2.11 -18.08 -13.27
CA ILE A 139 1.88 -17.08 -12.23
C ILE A 139 1.97 -15.67 -12.80
N GLY A 140 3.03 -15.40 -13.56
CA GLY A 140 3.40 -14.10 -14.09
C GLY A 140 4.74 -13.64 -13.52
N THR A 141 5.42 -12.75 -14.25
CA THR A 141 6.67 -12.11 -13.84
C THR A 141 6.60 -10.59 -13.95
N ALA A 142 5.44 -10.07 -14.33
CA ALA A 142 5.27 -8.64 -14.53
C ALA A 142 5.18 -7.89 -13.21
N TYR A 143 5.89 -6.77 -13.13
CA TYR A 143 5.82 -5.82 -12.03
C TYR A 143 6.16 -4.43 -12.53
N ASN A 144 5.69 -3.41 -11.83
CA ASN A 144 5.94 -2.02 -12.18
C ASN A 144 7.09 -1.47 -11.34
N THR A 145 7.92 -0.66 -11.96
CA THR A 145 8.96 0.15 -11.30
C THR A 145 8.81 1.58 -11.71
N LEU A 146 9.27 2.48 -10.87
CA LEU A 146 9.37 3.88 -11.24
C LEU A 146 10.69 4.13 -11.99
N GLY A 147 10.60 4.79 -13.14
CA GLY A 147 11.74 5.36 -13.85
C GLY A 147 11.96 6.81 -13.42
N ASN A 148 13.17 7.33 -13.54
CA ASN A 148 13.55 8.71 -13.23
C ASN A 148 13.15 9.19 -11.82
N ILE A 149 13.31 8.34 -10.82
CA ILE A 149 12.99 8.66 -9.43
C ILE A 149 13.71 9.95 -8.99
N GLY A 150 12.96 10.90 -8.41
CA GLY A 150 13.46 12.19 -7.95
C GLY A 150 13.57 13.26 -9.05
N GLN A 151 13.09 12.97 -10.26
CA GLN A 151 13.02 13.93 -11.38
C GLN A 151 11.57 14.33 -11.66
N SER A 152 11.39 15.39 -12.44
CA SER A 152 10.06 15.85 -12.84
C SER A 152 9.38 14.97 -13.87
N ASP A 153 10.14 14.20 -14.64
CA ASP A 153 9.67 13.32 -15.70
C ASP A 153 9.61 11.84 -15.25
N ILE A 154 9.10 11.62 -14.06
CA ILE A 154 8.92 10.28 -13.50
C ILE A 154 7.81 9.54 -14.26
N TYR A 155 8.02 8.25 -14.46
CA TYR A 155 7.05 7.39 -15.16
C TYR A 155 7.04 5.97 -14.59
N VAL A 156 5.93 5.26 -14.83
CA VAL A 156 5.81 3.85 -14.48
C VAL A 156 6.39 2.99 -15.60
N GLN A 157 7.39 2.20 -15.28
CA GLN A 157 8.00 1.27 -16.21
C GLN A 157 7.59 -0.16 -15.89
N PRO A 158 6.85 -0.84 -16.79
CA PRO A 158 6.56 -2.25 -16.64
C PRO A 158 7.83 -3.07 -16.90
N LYS A 159 8.05 -4.08 -16.06
CA LYS A 159 9.12 -5.07 -16.17
C LYS A 159 8.56 -6.48 -16.09
N GLY A 160 9.38 -7.45 -16.51
CA GLY A 160 8.99 -8.85 -16.58
C GLY A 160 8.46 -9.23 -17.95
N ASN A 161 8.63 -10.51 -18.30
CA ASN A 161 8.34 -11.01 -19.66
C ASN A 161 6.93 -11.63 -19.79
N TYR A 162 6.29 -11.95 -18.68
CA TYR A 162 5.01 -12.63 -18.68
C TYR A 162 3.98 -11.86 -17.84
N PRO A 163 2.78 -11.60 -18.39
CA PRO A 163 1.73 -10.92 -17.65
C PRO A 163 1.30 -11.72 -16.42
N ASN A 164 0.95 -11.03 -15.35
CA ASN A 164 0.50 -11.66 -14.12
C ASN A 164 -0.89 -12.27 -14.29
N LYS A 165 -1.01 -13.53 -13.92
CA LYS A 165 -2.28 -14.22 -13.76
C LYS A 165 -2.71 -14.25 -12.29
N SER A 166 -1.74 -14.22 -11.39
CA SER A 166 -2.01 -14.02 -9.97
C SER A 166 -2.40 -12.58 -9.69
N LYS A 167 -3.34 -12.38 -8.75
CA LYS A 167 -3.72 -11.07 -8.22
C LYS A 167 -2.84 -10.64 -7.06
N TYR A 168 -2.06 -11.54 -6.50
CA TYR A 168 -1.36 -11.33 -5.23
C TYR A 168 0.15 -11.39 -5.37
N ILE A 169 0.66 -12.24 -6.25
CA ILE A 169 2.10 -12.53 -6.33
C ILE A 169 2.62 -12.52 -7.76
N PHE A 170 3.91 -12.37 -7.91
CA PHE A 170 4.63 -12.63 -9.15
C PHE A 170 5.93 -13.40 -8.85
N VAL A 171 6.52 -13.97 -9.89
CA VAL A 171 7.78 -14.70 -9.79
C VAL A 171 8.92 -13.80 -10.24
N ASP A 172 9.96 -13.71 -9.44
CA ASP A 172 11.20 -13.04 -9.87
C ASP A 172 11.91 -13.92 -10.90
N GLU A 173 11.82 -13.52 -12.16
CA GLU A 173 12.32 -14.31 -13.28
C GLU A 173 13.82 -14.57 -13.21
N ALA A 174 14.59 -13.63 -12.63
CA ALA A 174 16.03 -13.78 -12.48
C ALA A 174 16.41 -14.87 -11.47
N SER A 175 15.52 -15.18 -10.54
CA SER A 175 15.75 -16.18 -9.50
C SER A 175 15.46 -17.62 -9.93
N ILE A 176 14.79 -17.82 -11.07
CA ILE A 176 14.31 -19.15 -11.48
C ILE A 176 15.49 -20.03 -11.93
N LEU A 177 15.66 -21.17 -11.29
CA LEU A 177 16.55 -22.24 -11.74
C LEU A 177 15.93 -22.96 -12.94
N LYS A 178 16.36 -22.57 -14.14
CA LYS A 178 15.80 -23.09 -15.38
C LYS A 178 16.24 -24.53 -15.63
N THR A 179 15.27 -25.40 -15.91
CA THR A 179 15.51 -26.81 -16.27
C THR A 179 15.01 -27.09 -17.69
N PRO A 180 15.69 -26.59 -18.73
CA PRO A 180 15.24 -26.73 -20.10
C PRO A 180 15.19 -28.20 -20.53
N ALA A 181 14.08 -28.58 -21.18
CA ALA A 181 13.85 -29.96 -21.61
C ALA A 181 14.02 -30.98 -20.49
N TYR A 182 13.24 -30.83 -19.39
CA TYR A 182 13.34 -31.70 -18.22
C TYR A 182 13.25 -33.18 -18.54
N LEU A 183 12.40 -33.55 -19.50
CA LEU A 183 12.27 -34.92 -20.04
C LEU A 183 12.70 -34.94 -21.50
N ASP A 184 13.25 -36.07 -21.93
CA ASP A 184 13.51 -36.40 -23.32
C ASP A 184 12.22 -36.92 -24.02
N GLU A 185 12.32 -37.25 -25.29
CA GLU A 185 11.22 -37.77 -26.09
C GLU A 185 10.67 -39.13 -25.60
N ASN A 186 11.48 -39.85 -24.86
CA ASN A 186 11.15 -41.11 -24.22
C ASN A 186 10.60 -40.99 -22.80
N GLY A 187 10.51 -39.77 -22.27
CA GLY A 187 10.05 -39.51 -20.91
C GLY A 187 11.10 -39.73 -19.83
N ASN A 188 12.37 -39.82 -20.18
CA ASN A 188 13.47 -39.89 -19.23
C ASN A 188 14.01 -38.50 -18.90
N LYS A 189 14.56 -38.35 -17.71
CA LYS A 189 15.22 -37.10 -17.31
C LYS A 189 16.46 -36.86 -18.15
N THR A 190 16.53 -35.70 -18.79
CA THR A 190 17.69 -35.32 -19.61
C THR A 190 18.92 -35.03 -18.78
N ASN A 191 18.77 -34.58 -17.53
CA ASN A 191 19.86 -34.30 -16.63
C ASN A 191 19.46 -34.64 -15.19
N ALA A 192 20.26 -35.47 -14.54
CA ALA A 192 20.03 -35.89 -13.14
C ALA A 192 20.07 -34.71 -12.14
N SER A 193 20.84 -33.65 -12.45
CA SER A 193 20.89 -32.45 -11.58
C SER A 193 19.59 -31.64 -11.55
N TYR A 194 18.72 -31.80 -12.53
CA TYR A 194 17.45 -31.07 -12.58
C TYR A 194 16.48 -31.44 -11.45
N THR A 195 16.58 -32.63 -10.91
CA THR A 195 15.82 -33.02 -9.72
C THR A 195 16.17 -32.16 -8.51
N ALA A 196 17.46 -31.80 -8.35
CA ALA A 196 17.90 -30.94 -7.27
C ALA A 196 17.44 -29.46 -7.42
N SER A 197 17.07 -29.06 -8.64
CA SER A 197 16.53 -27.74 -8.91
C SER A 197 15.05 -27.61 -8.59
N LEU A 198 14.33 -28.71 -8.40
CA LEU A 198 12.92 -28.68 -8.05
C LEU A 198 12.73 -28.25 -6.60
N PRO A 199 11.66 -27.48 -6.32
CA PRO A 199 11.33 -27.12 -4.95
C PRO A 199 10.88 -28.38 -4.17
N GLN A 200 11.14 -28.38 -2.88
CA GLN A 200 10.57 -29.38 -1.98
C GLN A 200 9.17 -28.97 -1.49
N VAL A 201 8.40 -29.93 -1.00
CA VAL A 201 7.09 -29.66 -0.38
C VAL A 201 7.31 -28.83 0.88
N CYS A 202 6.84 -27.59 0.85
CA CYS A 202 7.03 -26.65 1.94
C CYS A 202 5.94 -25.57 1.95
N SER A 203 5.91 -24.77 2.98
CA SER A 203 5.05 -23.60 3.08
C SER A 203 5.70 -22.52 3.94
N GLY A 204 5.34 -21.27 3.71
CA GLY A 204 5.89 -20.15 4.45
C GLY A 204 5.03 -18.91 4.33
N SER A 205 5.54 -17.84 4.93
CA SER A 205 4.99 -16.49 4.88
C SER A 205 5.88 -15.61 4.03
N PHE A 206 5.35 -14.49 3.57
CA PHE A 206 6.15 -13.42 3.00
C PHE A 206 6.77 -12.57 4.12
N GLY A 207 7.87 -11.89 3.83
CA GLY A 207 8.58 -11.06 4.78
C GLY A 207 9.10 -9.78 4.12
N GLY A 208 9.59 -8.84 4.93
CA GLY A 208 10.20 -7.60 4.44
C GLY A 208 9.24 -6.44 4.19
N GLY A 209 7.93 -6.64 4.33
CA GLY A 209 6.95 -5.56 4.26
C GLY A 209 6.79 -4.85 5.60
N ALA A 210 6.48 -3.56 5.58
CA ALA A 210 6.22 -2.75 6.77
C ALA A 210 5.23 -1.63 6.46
N ASP A 211 4.36 -1.35 7.44
CA ASP A 211 3.43 -0.20 7.36
C ASP A 211 4.05 1.08 7.96
N GLY A 212 5.35 1.06 8.24
CA GLY A 212 6.06 2.13 8.89
C GLY A 212 5.88 2.15 10.40
N LEU A 213 6.36 3.23 11.05
CA LEU A 213 6.21 3.40 12.48
C LEU A 213 4.77 3.82 12.81
N VAL A 214 4.03 2.90 13.43
CA VAL A 214 2.69 3.15 13.93
C VAL A 214 2.71 3.03 15.45
N ASN A 215 2.59 4.15 16.15
CA ASN A 215 2.74 4.20 17.60
C ASN A 215 1.52 3.72 18.38
N HIS A 216 0.36 3.71 17.75
CA HIS A 216 -0.89 3.30 18.39
C HIS A 216 -1.97 2.97 17.34
N PRO A 217 -3.03 2.25 17.73
CA PRO A 217 -4.07 1.80 16.79
C PRO A 217 -4.81 2.91 16.00
N ARG A 218 -4.72 4.15 16.46
CA ARG A 218 -5.35 5.30 15.80
C ARG A 218 -4.39 6.13 14.95
N ALA A 219 -3.14 5.69 14.82
CA ALA A 219 -2.12 6.44 14.10
C ALA A 219 -2.49 6.76 12.65
N MET A 220 -3.23 5.85 12.00
CA MET A 220 -3.71 6.02 10.61
C MET A 220 -4.81 7.08 10.46
N TYR A 221 -5.44 7.51 11.55
CA TYR A 221 -6.47 8.55 11.56
C TYR A 221 -5.94 9.92 11.93
N GLU A 222 -4.66 10.02 12.20
CA GLU A 222 -4.01 11.26 12.61
C GLU A 222 -3.07 11.76 11.52
N THR A 223 -2.64 13.00 11.67
CA THR A 223 -1.68 13.60 10.77
C THR A 223 -0.36 12.83 10.77
N ILE A 224 0.24 12.67 9.61
CA ILE A 224 1.57 12.10 9.46
C ILE A 224 2.60 13.02 10.12
N THR A 225 3.44 12.47 10.99
CA THR A 225 4.49 13.19 11.70
C THR A 225 5.76 12.35 11.78
N GLY A 226 6.84 12.91 12.30
CA GLY A 226 8.08 12.15 12.53
C GLY A 226 7.96 10.99 13.53
N THR A 227 6.89 10.95 14.31
CA THR A 227 6.58 9.86 15.27
C THR A 227 5.37 9.02 14.85
N ASN A 228 4.67 9.44 13.83
CA ASN A 228 3.52 8.75 13.24
C ASN A 228 3.68 8.78 11.71
N VAL A 229 4.61 8.02 11.20
CA VAL A 229 5.06 8.12 9.79
C VAL A 229 4.11 7.45 8.79
N GLN A 230 3.27 6.53 9.22
CA GLN A 230 2.28 5.82 8.39
C GLN A 230 2.87 5.25 7.07
N GLY A 231 4.12 4.75 7.13
CA GLY A 231 4.83 4.30 5.94
C GLY A 231 5.47 5.41 5.10
N ILE A 232 5.22 6.68 5.42
CA ILE A 232 5.78 7.84 4.74
C ILE A 232 6.40 8.76 5.79
N SER A 233 7.70 8.97 5.74
CA SER A 233 8.40 9.92 6.59
C SER A 233 8.64 11.23 5.86
N PHE A 234 8.36 12.35 6.51
CA PHE A 234 8.70 13.68 6.01
C PHE A 234 10.06 14.17 6.52
N ASN A 235 10.87 13.27 7.07
CA ASN A 235 12.22 13.62 7.46
C ASN A 235 13.12 13.80 6.23
N SER A 236 13.64 15.01 6.06
CA SER A 236 14.52 15.36 4.93
C SER A 236 15.82 14.55 4.87
N ILE A 237 16.23 13.92 5.96
CA ILE A 237 17.46 13.13 6.05
C ILE A 237 17.28 11.74 5.43
N THR A 238 16.09 11.16 5.49
CA THR A 238 15.81 9.81 4.99
C THR A 238 15.38 9.76 3.53
N GLY A 239 15.17 10.89 2.90
CA GLY A 239 14.75 10.95 1.48
C GLY A 239 13.31 10.52 1.21
N GLU A 240 12.51 10.26 2.23
CA GLU A 240 11.12 9.80 2.06
C GLU A 240 10.17 10.90 1.59
N ASN A 241 10.54 12.17 1.76
CA ASN A 241 9.88 13.29 1.06
C ASN A 241 9.87 13.10 -0.46
N ILE A 242 10.88 12.42 -0.99
CA ILE A 242 11.01 12.13 -2.43
C ILE A 242 9.84 11.29 -2.90
N LYS A 243 9.41 10.28 -2.14
CA LYS A 243 8.29 9.39 -2.50
C LYS A 243 6.99 10.16 -2.71
N TYR A 244 6.70 11.14 -1.83
CA TYR A 244 5.53 11.99 -1.99
C TYR A 244 5.67 12.92 -3.20
N THR A 245 6.85 13.48 -3.39
CA THR A 245 7.19 14.28 -4.56
C THR A 245 7.09 13.47 -5.85
N ASP A 246 7.59 12.25 -5.84
CA ASP A 246 7.50 11.34 -6.99
C ASP A 246 6.04 11.02 -7.34
N ALA A 247 5.17 10.82 -6.35
CA ALA A 247 3.75 10.62 -6.58
C ALA A 247 3.08 11.85 -7.21
N ILE A 248 3.40 13.06 -6.72
CA ILE A 248 2.89 14.32 -7.28
C ILE A 248 3.41 14.50 -8.72
N ASN A 249 4.69 14.30 -8.96
CA ASN A 249 5.28 14.42 -10.29
C ASN A 249 4.72 13.39 -11.28
N LEU A 250 4.41 12.18 -10.80
CA LEU A 250 3.76 11.15 -11.63
C LEU A 250 2.38 11.61 -12.09
N LEU A 251 1.59 12.21 -11.19
CA LEU A 251 0.26 12.75 -11.49
C LEU A 251 0.31 14.02 -12.35
N ALA A 252 1.45 14.65 -12.52
CA ALA A 252 1.60 15.83 -13.39
C ALA A 252 1.42 15.50 -14.88
N ASN A 253 1.57 14.24 -15.28
CA ASN A 253 1.41 13.82 -16.67
C ASN A 253 -0.08 13.69 -17.02
N GLN A 254 -0.62 14.71 -17.72
CA GLN A 254 -2.03 14.76 -18.15
C GLN A 254 -2.39 13.69 -19.17
N ASP A 255 -1.45 13.30 -20.01
CA ASP A 255 -1.71 12.31 -21.09
C ASP A 255 -1.86 10.88 -20.54
N GLU A 256 -1.31 10.61 -19.38
CA GLU A 256 -1.37 9.29 -18.75
C GLU A 256 -2.45 9.19 -17.67
N TYR A 257 -2.68 10.27 -16.91
CA TYR A 257 -3.60 10.28 -15.78
C TYR A 257 -4.74 11.29 -15.97
N ASP A 258 -5.91 10.78 -16.33
CA ASP A 258 -7.16 11.55 -16.40
C ASP A 258 -7.78 11.66 -15.00
N ILE A 259 -7.56 12.78 -14.33
CA ILE A 259 -8.03 13.07 -12.97
C ILE A 259 -8.62 14.46 -12.89
N ASN A 260 -9.65 14.65 -12.05
CA ASN A 260 -10.32 15.94 -11.85
C ASN A 260 -10.11 16.49 -10.45
N LEU A 261 -9.95 15.61 -9.46
CA LEU A 261 -9.75 15.97 -8.06
C LEU A 261 -8.52 15.26 -7.51
N VAL A 262 -7.74 15.96 -6.72
CA VAL A 262 -6.63 15.38 -5.95
C VAL A 262 -6.75 15.79 -4.50
N PHE A 263 -6.48 14.87 -3.62
CA PHE A 263 -6.50 15.07 -2.16
C PHE A 263 -5.48 14.16 -1.49
N ALA A 264 -4.94 14.62 -0.38
CA ALA A 264 -3.88 13.94 0.33
C ALA A 264 -4.19 13.88 1.84
N PRO A 265 -5.11 13.01 2.26
CA PRO A 265 -5.42 12.84 3.67
C PRO A 265 -4.17 12.45 4.48
N GLY A 266 -4.02 13.05 5.65
CA GLY A 266 -2.87 12.82 6.52
C GLY A 266 -1.77 13.87 6.41
N ILE A 267 -1.72 14.66 5.36
CA ILE A 267 -0.90 15.86 5.28
C ILE A 267 -1.78 17.11 5.41
N ASN A 268 -1.22 18.15 5.95
CA ASN A 268 -1.84 19.47 6.05
C ASN A 268 -0.83 20.58 5.76
N ASP A 269 -1.31 21.75 5.43
CA ASP A 269 -0.42 22.85 5.00
C ASP A 269 0.50 23.32 6.13
N GLN A 270 -0.01 23.43 7.34
CA GLN A 270 0.76 23.90 8.49
C GLN A 270 2.03 23.07 8.76
N GLN A 271 1.94 21.76 8.63
CA GLN A 271 3.04 20.85 8.96
C GLN A 271 3.82 20.37 7.74
N HIS A 272 3.20 20.38 6.57
CA HIS A 272 3.73 19.80 5.33
C HIS A 272 3.75 20.81 4.18
N ASN A 273 3.98 22.07 4.49
CA ASN A 273 3.93 23.20 3.54
C ASN A 273 4.67 22.91 2.22
N GLY A 274 5.86 22.29 2.29
CA GLY A 274 6.65 21.98 1.09
C GLY A 274 5.95 20.99 0.15
N GLN A 275 5.23 19.99 0.68
CA GLN A 275 4.51 19.02 -0.14
C GLN A 275 3.21 19.62 -0.67
N VAL A 276 2.51 20.39 0.15
CA VAL A 276 1.30 21.11 -0.25
C VAL A 276 1.62 22.13 -1.36
N THR A 277 2.73 22.85 -1.24
CA THR A 277 3.17 23.77 -2.30
C THR A 277 3.42 23.05 -3.63
N LYS A 278 4.09 21.90 -3.61
CA LYS A 278 4.29 21.08 -4.83
C LYS A 278 2.98 20.58 -5.42
N LEU A 279 2.04 20.19 -4.55
CA LEU A 279 0.72 19.74 -4.99
C LEU A 279 -0.06 20.87 -5.65
N ILE A 280 -0.06 22.07 -5.06
CA ILE A 280 -0.70 23.27 -5.64
C ILE A 280 -0.03 23.64 -6.99
N THR A 281 1.29 23.68 -7.03
CA THR A 281 2.01 23.96 -8.29
C THR A 281 1.62 22.96 -9.38
N MET A 282 1.55 21.68 -9.06
CA MET A 282 1.16 20.65 -10.02
C MET A 282 -0.27 20.86 -10.56
N VAL A 283 -1.25 21.16 -9.71
CA VAL A 283 -2.63 21.37 -10.17
C VAL A 283 -2.78 22.68 -10.95
N GLU A 284 -2.02 23.71 -10.62
CA GLU A 284 -1.96 24.98 -11.38
C GLU A 284 -1.37 24.78 -12.77
N GLU A 285 -0.25 24.06 -12.88
CA GLU A 285 0.40 23.75 -14.15
C GLU A 285 -0.49 22.87 -15.04
N ARG A 286 -1.21 21.92 -14.46
CA ARG A 286 -2.16 21.09 -15.19
C ARG A 286 -3.39 21.89 -15.66
N GLY A 287 -3.99 22.66 -14.76
CA GLY A 287 -5.19 23.46 -15.05
C GLY A 287 -6.50 22.68 -15.23
N ASP A 288 -6.49 21.35 -15.13
CA ASP A 288 -7.63 20.45 -15.27
C ASP A 288 -8.02 19.73 -13.95
N VAL A 289 -7.29 19.98 -12.88
CA VAL A 289 -7.43 19.31 -11.58
C VAL A 289 -7.60 20.34 -10.47
N MET A 290 -8.44 20.02 -9.50
CA MET A 290 -8.61 20.80 -8.28
C MET A 290 -8.10 20.01 -7.08
N ALA A 291 -7.33 20.67 -6.20
CA ALA A 291 -6.82 20.08 -4.95
C ALA A 291 -7.75 20.40 -3.77
N ILE A 292 -8.03 19.39 -2.96
CA ILE A 292 -8.70 19.55 -1.66
C ILE A 292 -7.64 19.32 -0.58
N ILE A 293 -7.38 20.35 0.22
CA ILE A 293 -6.27 20.39 1.17
C ILE A 293 -6.78 20.71 2.56
N ASP A 294 -6.19 20.07 3.56
CA ASP A 294 -6.45 20.36 4.96
C ASP A 294 -5.50 21.47 5.42
N PRO A 295 -6.01 22.61 5.92
CA PRO A 295 -5.14 23.70 6.34
C PRO A 295 -4.31 23.35 7.58
N VAL A 296 -4.90 22.69 8.57
CA VAL A 296 -4.30 22.43 9.88
C VAL A 296 -4.61 21.04 10.41
N ALA A 297 -3.83 20.60 11.40
CA ALA A 297 -4.07 19.37 12.14
C ALA A 297 -5.31 19.47 13.05
N TYR A 298 -5.76 18.31 13.55
CA TYR A 298 -6.83 18.23 14.54
C TYR A 298 -6.52 19.07 15.81
N GLY A 299 -7.52 19.74 16.34
CA GLY A 299 -7.42 20.54 17.56
C GLY A 299 -6.91 21.96 17.37
N GLN A 300 -6.65 22.40 16.14
CA GLN A 300 -6.12 23.74 15.87
C GLN A 300 -7.23 24.82 15.87
N SER A 301 -6.81 26.08 16.03
CA SER A 301 -7.71 27.23 16.10
C SER A 301 -8.14 27.73 14.74
N ILE A 302 -9.21 28.57 14.70
CA ILE A 302 -9.64 29.29 13.50
C ILE A 302 -8.48 30.14 12.95
N THR A 303 -7.82 30.87 13.85
CA THR A 303 -6.67 31.74 13.48
C THR A 303 -5.54 30.96 12.83
N ALA A 304 -5.29 29.72 13.24
CA ALA A 304 -4.30 28.89 12.58
C ALA A 304 -4.76 28.52 11.15
N ALA A 305 -6.02 28.11 10.98
CA ALA A 305 -6.56 27.75 9.67
C ALA A 305 -6.60 28.94 8.70
N THR A 306 -7.02 30.12 9.16
CA THR A 306 -7.03 31.35 8.34
C THR A 306 -5.62 31.86 8.04
N GLY A 307 -4.68 31.63 8.96
CA GLY A 307 -3.26 31.96 8.76
C GLY A 307 -2.67 31.20 7.57
N GLU A 308 -2.86 29.87 7.52
CA GLU A 308 -2.36 29.07 6.40
C GLU A 308 -3.01 29.48 5.06
N ALA A 309 -4.31 29.82 5.08
CA ALA A 309 -5.01 30.24 3.88
C ALA A 309 -4.52 31.60 3.34
N SER A 310 -4.10 32.51 4.23
CA SER A 310 -3.58 33.82 3.83
C SER A 310 -2.26 33.77 3.06
N ASP A 311 -1.54 32.67 3.18
CA ASP A 311 -0.27 32.44 2.50
C ASP A 311 -0.45 31.83 1.09
N ARG A 312 -1.71 31.57 0.69
CA ARG A 312 -2.05 30.95 -0.59
C ARG A 312 -2.93 31.87 -1.44
N ASP A 313 -2.58 31.96 -2.72
CA ASP A 313 -3.36 32.67 -3.73
C ASP A 313 -3.49 31.79 -4.96
N THR A 314 -4.54 30.95 -4.99
CA THR A 314 -4.80 30.02 -6.07
C THR A 314 -6.29 29.75 -6.22
N SER A 315 -6.75 29.55 -7.47
CA SER A 315 -8.09 29.08 -7.77
C SER A 315 -8.21 27.57 -7.99
N TYR A 316 -7.09 26.84 -7.87
CA TYR A 316 -7.01 25.40 -8.11
C TYR A 316 -6.97 24.58 -6.84
N ALA A 317 -7.11 25.20 -5.67
CA ALA A 317 -7.15 24.49 -4.40
C ALA A 317 -8.27 25.03 -3.52
N ALA A 318 -8.80 24.18 -2.64
CA ALA A 318 -9.80 24.54 -1.66
C ALA A 318 -9.45 24.02 -0.28
N TYR A 319 -9.61 24.89 0.72
CA TYR A 319 -9.52 24.54 2.12
C TYR A 319 -10.87 24.37 2.74
N TYR A 320 -11.00 23.34 3.60
CA TYR A 320 -12.19 23.07 4.39
C TYR A 320 -11.82 22.88 5.86
N TRP A 321 -12.57 23.47 6.77
CA TRP A 321 -12.35 23.39 8.20
C TRP A 321 -13.69 23.47 8.96
N PRO A 322 -13.86 22.81 10.12
CA PRO A 322 -12.93 21.99 10.90
C PRO A 322 -12.95 20.49 10.52
N TRP A 323 -12.18 19.71 11.28
CA TRP A 323 -12.23 18.25 11.22
C TRP A 323 -13.61 17.73 11.63
N VAL A 324 -13.94 16.52 11.23
CA VAL A 324 -15.22 15.88 11.48
C VAL A 324 -15.07 14.50 12.09
N GLN A 325 -16.07 14.07 12.82
CA GLN A 325 -16.13 12.74 13.39
C GLN A 325 -16.96 11.82 12.50
N ILE A 326 -16.38 10.71 12.10
CA ILE A 326 -17.01 9.68 11.28
C ILE A 326 -17.01 8.34 12.02
N ALA A 327 -17.89 7.43 11.62
CA ALA A 327 -17.84 6.05 12.08
C ALA A 327 -16.91 5.24 11.20
N ASP A 328 -15.88 4.63 11.79
CA ASP A 328 -15.03 3.68 11.10
C ASP A 328 -15.84 2.43 10.71
N PRO A 329 -15.98 2.11 9.42
CA PRO A 329 -16.82 1.01 8.97
C PRO A 329 -16.28 -0.37 9.39
N VAL A 330 -14.98 -0.48 9.70
CA VAL A 330 -14.34 -1.74 10.07
C VAL A 330 -14.52 -2.02 11.57
N THR A 331 -14.24 -1.03 12.41
CA THR A 331 -14.26 -1.21 13.87
C THR A 331 -15.56 -0.74 14.51
N GLY A 332 -16.38 0.04 13.80
CA GLY A 332 -17.58 0.70 14.32
C GLY A 332 -17.30 1.80 15.35
N ARG A 333 -16.04 2.21 15.51
CA ARG A 333 -15.66 3.29 16.44
C ARG A 333 -15.75 4.64 15.76
N TYR A 334 -16.01 5.66 16.55
CA TYR A 334 -15.93 7.03 16.08
C TYR A 334 -14.48 7.50 16.04
N ILE A 335 -14.08 8.05 14.89
CA ILE A 335 -12.75 8.59 14.65
C ILE A 335 -12.86 10.01 14.11
N TRP A 336 -11.83 10.82 14.35
CA TRP A 336 -11.72 12.14 13.75
C TRP A 336 -11.00 12.04 12.41
N ALA A 337 -11.56 12.66 11.40
CA ALA A 337 -11.02 12.68 10.05
C ALA A 337 -10.95 14.11 9.51
N PRO A 338 -9.94 14.44 8.71
CA PRO A 338 -9.87 15.71 8.03
C PRO A 338 -10.90 15.80 6.91
N GLN A 339 -11.17 17.01 6.44
CA GLN A 339 -12.15 17.24 5.38
C GLN A 339 -11.75 16.61 4.05
N SER A 340 -10.46 16.48 3.77
CA SER A 340 -9.97 15.80 2.56
C SER A 340 -10.46 14.35 2.42
N VAL A 341 -10.88 13.71 3.52
CA VAL A 341 -11.47 12.35 3.50
C VAL A 341 -12.94 12.38 3.08
N VAL A 342 -13.71 13.40 3.48
CA VAL A 342 -15.16 13.45 3.32
C VAL A 342 -15.59 14.25 2.09
N MET A 343 -14.89 15.33 1.81
CA MET A 343 -15.24 16.26 0.72
C MET A 343 -15.31 15.63 -0.66
N PRO A 344 -14.44 14.66 -1.05
CA PRO A 344 -14.57 13.99 -2.35
C PRO A 344 -15.93 13.35 -2.56
N GLY A 345 -16.51 12.79 -1.51
CA GLY A 345 -17.89 12.25 -1.55
C GLY A 345 -18.96 13.31 -1.77
N ILE A 346 -18.77 14.52 -1.23
CA ILE A 346 -19.69 15.64 -1.41
C ILE A 346 -19.61 16.18 -2.85
N TYR A 347 -18.41 16.30 -3.41
CA TYR A 347 -18.24 16.66 -4.82
C TYR A 347 -18.92 15.64 -5.74
N ALA A 348 -18.68 14.36 -5.53
CA ALA A 348 -19.30 13.30 -6.32
C ALA A 348 -20.84 13.29 -6.19
N PHE A 349 -21.36 13.58 -4.99
CA PHE A 349 -22.81 13.71 -4.76
C PHE A 349 -23.36 14.93 -5.51
N ASN A 350 -22.70 16.07 -5.43
CA ASN A 350 -23.10 17.29 -6.14
C ASN A 350 -23.16 17.05 -7.66
N ASP A 351 -22.17 16.42 -8.24
CA ASP A 351 -22.12 16.10 -9.67
C ASP A 351 -23.27 15.17 -10.08
N LYS A 352 -23.62 14.23 -9.22
CA LYS A 352 -24.73 13.29 -9.45
C LYS A 352 -26.09 13.96 -9.43
N VAL A 353 -26.35 14.90 -8.50
CA VAL A 353 -27.69 15.46 -8.25
C VAL A 353 -27.91 16.83 -8.90
N SER A 354 -26.85 17.48 -9.32
CA SER A 354 -26.89 18.82 -9.88
C SER A 354 -26.05 18.89 -11.16
N ALA A 355 -25.03 19.71 -11.15
CA ALA A 355 -24.06 19.82 -12.25
C ALA A 355 -22.70 20.23 -11.67
N GLU A 356 -21.65 19.92 -12.38
CA GLU A 356 -20.26 20.10 -11.97
C GLU A 356 -19.91 21.55 -11.60
N TRP A 357 -20.56 22.53 -12.22
CA TRP A 357 -20.33 23.95 -11.94
C TRP A 357 -21.08 24.48 -10.70
N PHE A 358 -21.93 23.67 -10.06
CA PHE A 358 -22.54 24.08 -8.81
C PHE A 358 -21.59 23.89 -7.64
N ALA A 359 -21.57 24.85 -6.72
CA ALA A 359 -20.80 24.71 -5.50
C ALA A 359 -21.31 23.53 -4.65
N PRO A 360 -20.43 22.64 -4.18
CA PRO A 360 -20.78 21.52 -3.31
C PRO A 360 -20.99 22.01 -1.87
N ALA A 361 -21.93 22.92 -1.68
CA ALA A 361 -22.20 23.61 -0.43
C ALA A 361 -23.70 23.86 -0.23
N GLY A 362 -24.07 24.27 0.98
CA GLY A 362 -25.43 24.56 1.37
C GLY A 362 -26.24 23.32 1.77
N LEU A 363 -27.44 23.56 2.32
CA LEU A 363 -28.26 22.51 2.94
C LEU A 363 -28.66 21.37 1.98
N ASN A 364 -28.79 21.67 0.70
CA ASN A 364 -29.25 20.69 -0.29
C ASN A 364 -28.15 19.83 -0.90
N ARG A 365 -26.90 20.30 -0.90
CA ARG A 365 -25.78 19.66 -1.61
C ARG A 365 -24.54 19.45 -0.77
N GLY A 366 -24.37 20.25 0.31
CA GLY A 366 -23.22 20.20 1.19
C GLY A 366 -23.40 19.33 2.43
N GLY A 367 -24.47 18.57 2.54
CA GLY A 367 -24.74 17.69 3.68
C GLY A 367 -23.76 16.53 3.76
N GLN A 368 -23.15 16.35 4.92
CA GLN A 368 -22.19 15.28 5.20
C GLN A 368 -22.88 14.14 5.96
N GLU A 369 -23.62 13.30 5.27
CA GLU A 369 -24.45 12.24 5.87
C GLU A 369 -23.67 11.21 6.70
N THR A 370 -22.40 10.96 6.35
CA THR A 370 -21.53 10.02 7.07
C THR A 370 -20.90 10.61 8.33
N VAL A 371 -21.09 11.90 8.55
CA VAL A 371 -20.49 12.64 9.66
C VAL A 371 -21.42 12.69 10.85
N VAL A 372 -20.90 12.37 12.03
CA VAL A 372 -21.62 12.41 13.30
C VAL A 372 -21.66 13.82 13.87
N GLN A 373 -20.51 14.50 13.86
CA GLN A 373 -20.38 15.87 14.34
C GLN A 373 -19.12 16.54 13.81
N ALA A 374 -19.13 17.87 13.76
CA ALA A 374 -17.92 18.64 13.53
C ALA A 374 -17.12 18.77 14.84
N GLU A 375 -15.81 18.90 14.72
CA GLU A 375 -14.88 19.12 15.84
C GLU A 375 -15.28 20.35 16.69
N ARG A 376 -15.79 21.37 16.01
CA ARG A 376 -16.15 22.62 16.63
C ARG A 376 -17.51 23.10 16.10
N LYS A 377 -18.34 23.59 17.01
CA LYS A 377 -19.58 24.29 16.64
C LYS A 377 -19.22 25.73 16.27
N LEU A 378 -19.37 26.05 15.00
CA LEU A 378 -19.11 27.40 14.48
C LEU A 378 -20.32 28.31 14.71
N THR A 379 -20.05 29.51 15.24
CA THR A 379 -21.01 30.61 15.27
C THR A 379 -21.12 31.25 13.88
N HIS A 380 -22.09 32.14 13.70
CA HIS A 380 -22.21 32.91 12.46
C HIS A 380 -20.94 33.70 12.17
N SER A 381 -20.43 34.44 13.15
CA SER A 381 -19.22 35.21 13.05
C SER A 381 -17.97 34.36 12.72
N ASN A 382 -17.88 33.14 13.24
CA ASN A 382 -16.77 32.25 12.91
C ASN A 382 -16.81 31.79 11.44
N ARG A 383 -18.01 31.56 10.92
CA ARG A 383 -18.16 31.21 9.48
C ARG A 383 -17.81 32.37 8.58
N ASP A 384 -18.20 33.59 8.95
CA ASP A 384 -17.85 34.82 8.21
C ASP A 384 -16.33 35.03 8.20
N GLU A 385 -15.66 34.85 9.37
CA GLU A 385 -14.19 34.95 9.48
C GLU A 385 -13.47 33.95 8.57
N LEU A 386 -13.94 32.69 8.58
CA LEU A 386 -13.37 31.65 7.71
C LEU A 386 -13.57 31.96 6.24
N TYR A 387 -14.78 32.34 5.86
CA TYR A 387 -15.13 32.66 4.49
C TYR A 387 -14.34 33.86 3.97
N ASP A 388 -14.23 34.94 4.74
CA ASP A 388 -13.45 36.12 4.39
C ASP A 388 -11.95 35.80 4.23
N SER A 389 -11.49 34.73 4.87
CA SER A 389 -10.11 34.25 4.78
C SER A 389 -9.94 33.09 3.78
N SER A 390 -10.89 32.86 2.87
CA SER A 390 -10.85 31.82 1.84
C SER A 390 -10.77 30.37 2.39
N VAL A 391 -11.34 30.13 3.55
CA VAL A 391 -11.52 28.79 4.12
C VAL A 391 -13.01 28.42 4.14
N ASN A 392 -13.38 27.34 3.49
CA ASN A 392 -14.78 26.90 3.45
C ASN A 392 -15.20 26.30 4.82
N PRO A 393 -16.15 26.91 5.52
CA PRO A 393 -16.57 26.45 6.84
C PRO A 393 -17.48 25.24 6.74
N VAL A 394 -17.26 24.27 7.62
CA VAL A 394 -18.16 23.13 7.83
C VAL A 394 -18.84 23.29 9.18
N ALA A 395 -20.14 23.41 9.16
CA ALA A 395 -20.89 23.77 10.35
C ALA A 395 -22.01 22.76 10.66
N THR A 396 -22.36 22.63 11.94
CA THR A 396 -23.48 21.81 12.40
C THR A 396 -24.74 22.68 12.50
N PHE A 397 -25.76 22.29 11.77
CA PHE A 397 -27.08 22.93 11.82
C PHE A 397 -28.09 22.04 12.54
N PRO A 398 -28.91 22.60 13.45
CA PRO A 398 -29.95 21.84 14.12
C PRO A 398 -30.94 21.27 13.11
N GLY A 399 -31.15 19.95 13.15
CA GLY A 399 -32.09 19.26 12.24
C GLY A 399 -31.49 18.82 10.90
N GLU A 400 -30.41 19.47 10.42
CA GLU A 400 -29.79 19.19 9.12
C GLU A 400 -28.47 18.44 9.24
N GLY A 401 -27.87 18.40 10.43
CA GLY A 401 -26.59 17.77 10.67
C GLY A 401 -25.40 18.65 10.31
N VAL A 402 -24.33 18.03 9.82
CA VAL A 402 -23.08 18.71 9.43
C VAL A 402 -23.11 19.04 7.94
N VAL A 403 -22.86 20.28 7.61
CA VAL A 403 -23.01 20.82 6.26
C VAL A 403 -21.82 21.71 5.90
N VAL A 404 -21.35 21.61 4.69
CA VAL A 404 -20.41 22.56 4.06
C VAL A 404 -21.19 23.84 3.71
N TRP A 405 -20.71 24.96 4.19
CA TRP A 405 -21.43 26.25 4.06
C TRP A 405 -20.68 27.26 3.21
#